data_4dd871927c5bab850642f5267c1bd010
#
_entry.id   4dd871927c5bab850642f5267c1bd010
#
_cell.length_a   1.000
_cell.length_b   1.000
_cell.length_c   1.000
_cell.angle_alpha   90.00
_cell.angle_beta   90.00
_cell.angle_gamma   90.00
#
_symmetry.space_group_name_H-M   'P 1'
#
loop_
_entity.id
_entity.type
_entity.pdbx_description
1 polymer ?
#
loop_
_entity_poly.entity_id
_entity_poly.type
_entity_poly.pdbx_seq_one_letter_code
_entity_poly.pdbx_strand_id
1 'polypeptide(L)'
;MSTPQTGVRSVHSGPVIALDAMGGDHGPQEAVRGAVRAVREHGLRVVMVGRRPELVRLLAEEDAAGAIPIVHAEDALAMHEGALASWRRPRSSVAVACKLIRQGEASALVSAGSTGGVVATSTVRLRTQQGIMRPALAVSLPTRPGPTVLLDAGANADAKPEMLVQFAHLGAAYARSAFGVENPRVAMLTIGAEPGKGNRLARKTAELLTAAAAQAPQAQRLDFRGNVEGHDLLAGEVDVVVTDGFTGNVALKSVEGAVRFTMDAVAEAMTSSTAAKAGSLLQRKALRELRGRLDSDTYGGAVLLGLNGSVVISHGASRGPAVERACRLAHDLTAGGIGEEVRSRVQSGARSARRQRLGPGGEEQPAG
;
A
#
# COMPACT_ATOMS: atom_id res chain seq x y z
N MET A 1 46.09 -34.81 0.36
CA MET A 1 44.72 -35.20 -0.06
C MET A 1 43.79 -34.13 0.50
N SER A 2 43.45 -33.14 -0.30
CA SER A 2 42.61 -32.01 0.09
C SER A 2 41.20 -32.30 -0.38
N THR A 3 40.26 -32.36 0.55
CA THR A 3 38.81 -32.51 0.30
C THR A 3 38.26 -31.21 -0.32
N PRO A 4 37.51 -31.26 -1.43
CA PRO A 4 36.86 -30.07 -1.97
C PRO A 4 35.65 -29.75 -1.11
N GLN A 5 35.62 -28.55 -0.50
CA GLN A 5 34.43 -27.95 0.08
C GLN A 5 33.48 -27.57 -1.08
N THR A 6 32.42 -28.34 -1.27
CA THR A 6 31.28 -27.98 -2.10
C THR A 6 30.51 -26.84 -1.43
N GLY A 7 30.87 -25.63 -1.83
CA GLY A 7 30.09 -24.44 -1.49
C GLY A 7 28.71 -24.55 -2.12
N VAL A 8 27.71 -24.87 -1.32
CA VAL A 8 26.28 -24.66 -1.68
C VAL A 8 26.12 -23.15 -1.79
N ARG A 9 26.12 -22.63 -3.04
CA ARG A 9 25.68 -21.27 -3.33
C ARG A 9 24.24 -21.17 -2.84
N SER A 10 23.99 -20.32 -1.86
CA SER A 10 22.64 -19.92 -1.44
C SER A 10 21.97 -19.15 -2.59
N VAL A 11 21.29 -19.89 -3.43
CA VAL A 11 20.52 -19.35 -4.56
C VAL A 11 19.18 -18.92 -4.01
N HIS A 12 19.08 -17.73 -3.44
CA HIS A 12 17.86 -16.88 -3.30
C HIS A 12 18.06 -15.84 -2.19
N SER A 13 18.64 -14.70 -2.56
CA SER A 13 18.88 -13.56 -1.64
C SER A 13 17.79 -12.49 -1.72
N GLY A 14 16.53 -12.84 -1.94
CA GLY A 14 15.42 -11.90 -2.03
C GLY A 14 14.54 -11.85 -0.77
N PRO A 15 13.70 -10.80 -0.61
CA PRO A 15 12.78 -10.68 0.51
C PRO A 15 11.77 -11.83 0.54
N VAL A 16 11.40 -12.29 1.73
CA VAL A 16 10.36 -13.30 1.94
C VAL A 16 9.04 -12.61 2.21
N ILE A 17 8.00 -13.00 1.46
CA ILE A 17 6.64 -12.46 1.60
C ILE A 17 5.78 -13.40 2.43
N ALA A 18 5.29 -12.96 3.58
CA ALA A 18 4.28 -13.67 4.35
C ALA A 18 2.90 -13.38 3.78
N LEU A 19 2.29 -14.37 3.10
CA LEU A 19 0.95 -14.24 2.55
C LEU A 19 -0.08 -14.76 3.55
N ASP A 20 -0.98 -13.89 4.01
CA ASP A 20 -2.20 -14.28 4.71
C ASP A 20 -3.09 -15.06 3.73
N ALA A 21 -3.11 -16.37 3.88
CA ALA A 21 -3.87 -17.26 3.01
C ALA A 21 -5.33 -17.41 3.40
N MET A 22 -5.77 -16.81 4.51
CA MET A 22 -7.13 -16.98 5.04
C MET A 22 -8.01 -15.74 4.83
N GLY A 23 -7.43 -14.61 4.39
CA GLY A 23 -8.15 -13.38 4.11
C GLY A 23 -8.82 -13.38 2.72
N GLY A 24 -9.86 -12.55 2.58
CA GLY A 24 -10.59 -12.34 1.32
C GLY A 24 -11.90 -13.10 1.20
N ASP A 25 -12.74 -12.63 0.27
CA ASP A 25 -14.10 -13.16 0.04
C ASP A 25 -14.09 -14.52 -0.64
N HIS A 26 -13.00 -14.86 -1.36
CA HIS A 26 -12.85 -16.09 -2.13
C HIS A 26 -12.02 -17.16 -1.42
N GLY A 27 -11.76 -16.95 -0.11
CA GLY A 27 -11.09 -17.91 0.75
C GLY A 27 -9.66 -18.23 0.32
N PRO A 28 -9.08 -19.32 0.83
CA PRO A 28 -7.69 -19.67 0.60
C PRO A 28 -7.38 -20.10 -0.85
N GLN A 29 -8.36 -20.46 -1.66
CA GLN A 29 -8.14 -20.93 -3.03
C GLN A 29 -7.43 -19.85 -3.87
N GLU A 30 -7.94 -18.63 -3.85
CA GLU A 30 -7.35 -17.56 -4.65
C GLU A 30 -6.00 -17.08 -4.07
N ALA A 31 -5.81 -17.15 -2.76
CA ALA A 31 -4.52 -16.91 -2.14
C ALA A 31 -3.47 -17.96 -2.58
N VAL A 32 -3.85 -19.24 -2.63
CA VAL A 32 -2.98 -20.33 -3.13
C VAL A 32 -2.63 -20.12 -4.59
N ARG A 33 -3.61 -19.84 -5.46
CA ARG A 33 -3.39 -19.55 -6.89
C ARG A 33 -2.43 -18.37 -7.08
N GLY A 34 -2.63 -17.29 -6.34
CA GLY A 34 -1.76 -16.13 -6.40
C GLY A 34 -0.34 -16.41 -5.93
N ALA A 35 -0.18 -17.18 -4.84
CA ALA A 35 1.12 -17.62 -4.34
C ALA A 35 1.87 -18.49 -5.35
N VAL A 36 1.19 -19.48 -5.93
CA VAL A 36 1.77 -20.38 -6.96
C VAL A 36 2.24 -19.58 -8.18
N ARG A 37 1.43 -18.62 -8.65
CA ARG A 37 1.82 -17.72 -9.75
C ARG A 37 3.02 -16.86 -9.37
N ALA A 38 3.01 -16.24 -8.19
CA ALA A 38 4.10 -15.39 -7.72
C ALA A 38 5.45 -16.16 -7.67
N VAL A 39 5.42 -17.41 -7.24
CA VAL A 39 6.61 -18.27 -7.19
C VAL A 39 7.02 -18.74 -8.58
N ARG A 40 6.09 -19.25 -9.40
CA ARG A 40 6.41 -19.85 -10.71
C ARG A 40 6.77 -18.80 -11.77
N GLU A 41 6.01 -17.70 -11.85
CA GLU A 41 6.17 -16.71 -12.91
C GLU A 41 7.26 -15.67 -12.57
N HIS A 42 7.48 -15.39 -11.27
CA HIS A 42 8.38 -14.31 -10.83
C HIS A 42 9.51 -14.75 -9.88
N GLY A 43 9.57 -16.04 -9.51
CA GLY A 43 10.60 -16.56 -8.60
C GLY A 43 10.56 -15.96 -7.20
N LEU A 44 9.40 -15.43 -6.76
CA LEU A 44 9.26 -14.78 -5.46
C LEU A 44 9.34 -15.80 -4.32
N ARG A 45 9.91 -15.40 -3.21
CA ARG A 45 9.93 -16.19 -1.98
C ARG A 45 8.67 -15.89 -1.17
N VAL A 46 7.74 -16.82 -1.18
CA VAL A 46 6.47 -16.72 -0.45
C VAL A 46 6.42 -17.75 0.66
N VAL A 47 5.94 -17.37 1.85
CA VAL A 47 5.51 -18.26 2.92
C VAL A 47 4.02 -18.05 3.15
N MET A 48 3.22 -19.11 3.06
CA MET A 48 1.79 -19.04 3.28
C MET A 48 1.47 -19.18 4.77
N VAL A 49 0.60 -18.33 5.29
CA VAL A 49 0.18 -18.33 6.69
C VAL A 49 -1.31 -18.64 6.78
N GLY A 50 -1.67 -19.77 7.40
CA GLY A 50 -3.06 -20.20 7.49
C GLY A 50 -3.22 -21.65 7.97
N ARG A 51 -4.42 -22.21 7.82
CA ARG A 51 -4.74 -23.58 8.23
C ARG A 51 -3.98 -24.60 7.38
N ARG A 52 -2.88 -25.15 7.92
CA ARG A 52 -1.97 -26.06 7.20
C ARG A 52 -2.67 -27.20 6.46
N PRO A 53 -3.61 -27.98 7.05
CA PRO A 53 -4.24 -29.09 6.33
C PRO A 53 -4.98 -28.64 5.07
N GLU A 54 -5.67 -27.50 5.13
CA GLU A 54 -6.40 -26.91 4.01
C GLU A 54 -5.44 -26.42 2.91
N LEU A 55 -4.36 -25.73 3.30
CA LEU A 55 -3.37 -25.20 2.36
C LEU A 55 -2.56 -26.30 1.66
N VAL A 56 -2.23 -27.40 2.36
CA VAL A 56 -1.55 -28.55 1.77
C VAL A 56 -2.41 -29.17 0.66
N ARG A 57 -3.72 -29.36 0.91
CA ARG A 57 -4.66 -29.89 -0.09
C ARG A 57 -4.74 -28.95 -1.31
N LEU A 58 -4.93 -27.66 -1.09
CA LEU A 58 -5.06 -26.68 -2.18
C LEU A 58 -3.79 -26.54 -3.01
N LEU A 59 -2.61 -26.61 -2.38
CA LEU A 59 -1.32 -26.61 -3.11
C LEU A 59 -1.18 -27.86 -3.98
N ALA A 60 -1.69 -29.01 -3.53
CA ALA A 60 -1.69 -30.24 -4.34
C ALA A 60 -2.64 -30.11 -5.54
N GLU A 61 -3.79 -29.47 -5.38
CA GLU A 61 -4.73 -29.18 -6.48
C GLU A 61 -4.16 -28.25 -7.56
N GLU A 62 -3.20 -27.39 -7.20
CA GLU A 62 -2.49 -26.49 -8.11
C GLU A 62 -1.12 -27.08 -8.58
N ASP A 63 -0.91 -28.40 -8.45
CA ASP A 63 0.36 -29.08 -8.77
C ASP A 63 1.59 -28.48 -8.09
N ALA A 64 1.43 -27.89 -6.91
CA ALA A 64 2.46 -27.18 -6.16
C ALA A 64 2.73 -27.80 -4.78
N ALA A 65 2.45 -29.09 -4.61
CA ALA A 65 2.68 -29.80 -3.36
C ALA A 65 4.14 -29.65 -2.89
N GLY A 66 4.33 -29.13 -1.66
CA GLY A 66 5.66 -28.91 -1.08
C GLY A 66 6.47 -27.75 -1.67
N ALA A 67 5.98 -27.04 -2.69
CA ALA A 67 6.72 -25.96 -3.35
C ALA A 67 6.74 -24.66 -2.55
N ILE A 68 5.75 -24.42 -1.69
CA ILE A 68 5.61 -23.20 -0.90
C ILE A 68 5.54 -23.56 0.59
N PRO A 69 6.44 -23.01 1.44
CA PRO A 69 6.39 -23.23 2.88
C PRO A 69 5.07 -22.74 3.49
N ILE A 70 4.58 -23.47 4.51
CA ILE A 70 3.35 -23.12 5.23
C ILE A 70 3.67 -22.95 6.72
N VAL A 71 3.31 -21.79 7.27
CA VAL A 71 3.26 -21.55 8.71
C VAL A 71 1.81 -21.67 9.17
N HIS A 72 1.57 -22.53 10.17
CA HIS A 72 0.21 -22.78 10.65
C HIS A 72 -0.35 -21.59 11.45
N ALA A 73 -1.58 -21.19 11.12
CA ALA A 73 -2.39 -20.26 11.90
C ALA A 73 -3.79 -20.87 12.09
N GLU A 74 -4.28 -20.89 13.33
CA GLU A 74 -5.57 -21.50 13.67
C GLU A 74 -6.75 -20.61 13.25
N ASP A 75 -6.59 -19.30 13.44
CA ASP A 75 -7.65 -18.30 13.25
C ASP A 75 -7.44 -17.45 12.00
N ALA A 76 -8.54 -16.89 11.52
CA ALA A 76 -8.57 -15.86 10.48
C ALA A 76 -9.34 -14.64 10.98
N LEU A 77 -9.05 -13.46 10.43
CA LEU A 77 -9.89 -12.28 10.61
C LEU A 77 -11.04 -12.36 9.62
N ALA A 78 -12.29 -12.36 10.12
CA ALA A 78 -13.45 -12.32 9.24
C ALA A 78 -13.59 -10.93 8.60
N MET A 79 -14.13 -10.87 7.36
CA MET A 79 -14.25 -9.63 6.59
C MET A 79 -15.08 -8.52 7.28
N HIS A 80 -16.03 -8.90 8.13
CA HIS A 80 -16.84 -7.97 8.92
C HIS A 80 -16.21 -7.59 10.27
N GLU A 81 -15.09 -8.22 10.66
CA GLU A 81 -14.42 -7.93 11.91
C GLU A 81 -13.57 -6.64 11.81
N GLY A 82 -13.91 -5.66 12.62
CA GLY A 82 -13.16 -4.40 12.73
C GLY A 82 -11.94 -4.49 13.66
N ALA A 83 -11.33 -3.34 13.91
CA ALA A 83 -10.10 -3.19 14.69
C ALA A 83 -10.12 -3.86 16.07
N LEU A 84 -11.25 -3.84 16.79
CA LEU A 84 -11.38 -4.44 18.13
C LEU A 84 -11.29 -5.97 18.11
N ALA A 85 -11.75 -6.62 17.04
CA ALA A 85 -11.70 -8.08 16.91
C ALA A 85 -10.26 -8.58 16.72
N SER A 86 -9.43 -7.81 16.04
CA SER A 86 -8.03 -8.15 15.76
C SER A 86 -7.20 -8.34 17.04
N TRP A 87 -7.50 -7.60 18.09
CA TRP A 87 -6.86 -7.75 19.40
C TRP A 87 -7.14 -9.09 20.09
N ARG A 88 -8.34 -9.63 19.87
CA ARG A 88 -8.81 -10.87 20.48
C ARG A 88 -8.34 -12.12 19.74
N ARG A 89 -7.66 -11.98 18.58
CA ARG A 89 -7.19 -13.09 17.75
C ARG A 89 -5.67 -13.10 17.55
N PRO A 90 -4.89 -13.38 18.61
CA PRO A 90 -3.43 -13.37 18.53
C PRO A 90 -2.86 -14.48 17.64
N ARG A 91 -3.67 -15.51 17.30
CA ARG A 91 -3.32 -16.65 16.46
C ARG A 91 -3.91 -16.54 15.05
N SER A 92 -4.45 -15.37 14.67
CA SER A 92 -4.91 -15.13 13.30
C SER A 92 -3.73 -15.14 12.32
N SER A 93 -4.01 -15.50 11.06
CA SER A 93 -3.03 -15.54 9.97
C SER A 93 -2.26 -14.21 9.83
N VAL A 94 -2.95 -13.07 9.91
CA VAL A 94 -2.33 -11.74 9.90
C VAL A 94 -1.39 -11.54 11.12
N ALA A 95 -1.81 -11.95 12.32
CA ALA A 95 -1.00 -11.80 13.52
C ALA A 95 0.27 -12.67 13.49
N VAL A 96 0.15 -13.89 12.97
CA VAL A 96 1.27 -14.83 12.75
C VAL A 96 2.22 -14.28 11.69
N ALA A 97 1.71 -13.76 10.56
CA ALA A 97 2.54 -13.11 9.54
C ALA A 97 3.31 -11.91 10.09
N CYS A 98 2.68 -11.05 10.90
CA CYS A 98 3.39 -9.97 11.60
C CYS A 98 4.48 -10.49 12.55
N LYS A 99 4.27 -11.64 13.19
CA LYS A 99 5.29 -12.27 14.04
C LYS A 99 6.50 -12.69 13.20
N LEU A 100 6.31 -13.31 12.04
CA LEU A 100 7.40 -13.68 11.13
C LEU A 100 8.24 -12.45 10.72
N ILE A 101 7.58 -11.32 10.41
CA ILE A 101 8.29 -10.08 10.10
C ILE A 101 9.13 -9.59 11.27
N ARG A 102 8.59 -9.59 12.48
CA ARG A 102 9.33 -9.19 13.69
C ARG A 102 10.51 -10.09 14.01
N GLN A 103 10.46 -11.35 13.62
CA GLN A 103 11.53 -12.34 13.81
C GLN A 103 12.58 -12.30 12.69
N GLY A 104 12.34 -11.47 11.64
CA GLY A 104 13.22 -11.41 10.47
C GLY A 104 13.06 -12.61 9.50
N GLU A 105 12.05 -13.45 9.73
CA GLU A 105 11.76 -14.62 8.88
C GLU A 105 10.96 -14.24 7.64
N ALA A 106 10.28 -13.09 7.66
CA ALA A 106 9.64 -12.45 6.51
C ALA A 106 9.95 -10.96 6.49
N SER A 107 9.80 -10.34 5.31
CA SER A 107 10.08 -8.91 5.09
C SER A 107 8.80 -8.10 4.86
N ALA A 108 7.76 -8.75 4.38
CA ALA A 108 6.47 -8.12 4.08
C ALA A 108 5.30 -9.06 4.39
N LEU A 109 4.14 -8.44 4.66
CA LEU A 109 2.83 -9.08 4.75
C LEU A 109 2.00 -8.71 3.52
N VAL A 110 1.34 -9.69 2.91
CA VAL A 110 0.26 -9.50 1.93
C VAL A 110 -1.01 -10.12 2.48
N SER A 111 -2.13 -9.39 2.44
CA SER A 111 -3.43 -9.88 2.92
C SER A 111 -4.58 -9.33 2.07
N ALA A 112 -5.55 -10.15 1.74
CA ALA A 112 -6.84 -9.75 1.16
C ALA A 112 -7.95 -9.62 2.22
N GLY A 113 -7.60 -9.66 3.50
CA GLY A 113 -8.53 -9.55 4.61
C GLY A 113 -9.14 -8.16 4.79
N SER A 114 -10.01 -8.02 5.79
CA SER A 114 -10.63 -6.73 6.15
C SER A 114 -9.57 -5.65 6.37
N THR A 115 -9.65 -4.55 5.61
CA THR A 115 -8.70 -3.42 5.72
C THR A 115 -8.55 -2.96 7.16
N GLY A 116 -9.66 -2.74 7.89
CA GLY A 116 -9.62 -2.32 9.29
C GLY A 116 -8.93 -3.32 10.22
N GLY A 117 -9.18 -4.61 10.02
CA GLY A 117 -8.56 -5.69 10.79
C GLY A 117 -7.05 -5.81 10.52
N VAL A 118 -6.65 -5.75 9.25
CA VAL A 118 -5.23 -5.82 8.85
C VAL A 118 -4.48 -4.58 9.33
N VAL A 119 -5.02 -3.37 9.13
CA VAL A 119 -4.43 -2.11 9.61
C VAL A 119 -4.23 -2.14 11.13
N ALA A 120 -5.27 -2.49 11.89
CA ALA A 120 -5.19 -2.53 13.35
C ALA A 120 -4.19 -3.58 13.86
N THR A 121 -4.26 -4.81 13.33
CA THR A 121 -3.35 -5.89 13.73
C THR A 121 -1.90 -5.53 13.41
N SER A 122 -1.65 -5.05 12.20
CA SER A 122 -0.30 -4.67 11.74
C SER A 122 0.26 -3.51 12.56
N THR A 123 -0.55 -2.47 12.83
CA THR A 123 -0.13 -1.31 13.63
C THR A 123 0.30 -1.72 15.04
N VAL A 124 -0.47 -2.58 15.70
CA VAL A 124 -0.15 -3.04 17.06
C VAL A 124 1.06 -3.96 17.08
N ARG A 125 1.15 -4.87 16.10
CA ARG A 125 2.16 -5.93 16.08
C ARG A 125 3.51 -5.48 15.54
N LEU A 126 3.52 -4.68 14.47
CA LEU A 126 4.76 -4.19 13.84
C LEU A 126 5.22 -2.87 14.44
N ARG A 127 4.32 -2.10 15.02
CA ARG A 127 4.53 -0.73 15.51
C ARG A 127 4.99 0.22 14.39
N THR A 128 4.85 1.51 14.62
CA THR A 128 5.36 2.53 13.71
C THR A 128 6.89 2.63 13.77
N GLN A 129 7.50 3.03 12.67
CA GLN A 129 8.90 3.41 12.65
C GLN A 129 9.16 4.60 13.57
N GLN A 130 10.38 4.72 14.05
CA GLN A 130 10.76 5.82 14.95
C GLN A 130 10.50 7.19 14.30
N GLY A 131 9.78 8.05 15.00
CA GLY A 131 9.40 9.39 14.55
C GLY A 131 8.08 9.44 13.78
N ILE A 132 7.48 8.32 13.41
CA ILE A 132 6.17 8.27 12.75
C ILE A 132 5.06 8.20 13.79
N MET A 133 4.13 9.17 13.71
CA MET A 133 3.00 9.28 14.64
C MET A 133 1.95 8.19 14.40
N ARG A 134 1.60 7.96 13.14
CA ARG A 134 0.61 6.96 12.70
C ARG A 134 0.99 6.40 11.34
N PRO A 135 0.69 5.12 11.06
CA PRO A 135 0.80 4.61 9.72
C PRO A 135 -0.31 5.21 8.84
N ALA A 136 -0.12 5.25 7.54
CA ALA A 136 -1.11 5.73 6.58
C ALA A 136 -1.30 4.74 5.44
N LEU A 137 -2.53 4.63 4.95
CA LEU A 137 -2.90 3.73 3.85
C LEU A 137 -2.76 4.46 2.52
N ALA A 138 -1.79 4.05 1.71
CA ALA A 138 -1.56 4.58 0.36
C ALA A 138 -2.28 3.73 -0.69
N VAL A 139 -3.01 4.37 -1.57
CA VAL A 139 -3.66 3.73 -2.73
C VAL A 139 -3.21 4.42 -4.01
N SER A 140 -2.90 3.65 -5.04
CA SER A 140 -2.51 4.17 -6.35
C SER A 140 -3.73 4.27 -7.25
N LEU A 141 -4.07 5.50 -7.64
CA LEU A 141 -5.16 5.79 -8.59
C LEU A 141 -4.66 5.74 -10.03
N PRO A 142 -5.45 5.20 -10.98
CA PRO A 142 -5.05 5.04 -12.37
C PRO A 142 -5.11 6.36 -13.14
N THR A 143 -4.04 7.13 -13.11
CA THR A 143 -3.90 8.39 -13.84
C THR A 143 -2.89 8.28 -14.99
N ARG A 144 -2.71 9.34 -15.76
CA ARG A 144 -1.71 9.45 -16.84
C ARG A 144 -0.80 10.66 -16.59
N PRO A 145 0.50 10.55 -16.86
CA PRO A 145 1.24 9.42 -17.48
C PRO A 145 1.53 8.25 -16.55
N GLY A 146 1.42 8.41 -15.23
CA GLY A 146 1.65 7.39 -14.20
C GLY A 146 0.60 7.48 -13.09
N PRO A 147 0.61 6.57 -12.10
CA PRO A 147 -0.39 6.57 -11.02
C PRO A 147 -0.21 7.77 -10.08
N THR A 148 -1.34 8.31 -9.59
CA THR A 148 -1.37 9.26 -8.47
C THR A 148 -1.61 8.50 -7.16
N VAL A 149 -0.79 8.76 -6.15
CA VAL A 149 -0.92 8.15 -4.82
C VAL A 149 -1.87 8.98 -3.96
N LEU A 150 -2.98 8.40 -3.54
CA LEU A 150 -3.88 8.98 -2.54
C LEU A 150 -3.49 8.47 -1.15
N LEU A 151 -3.30 9.38 -0.18
CA LEU A 151 -2.85 9.10 1.17
C LEU A 151 -3.45 10.10 2.17
N ASP A 152 -4.15 9.77 3.20
CA ASP A 152 -4.53 8.49 3.75
C ASP A 152 -5.87 8.00 3.18
N ALA A 153 -5.95 6.76 2.75
CA ALA A 153 -7.14 6.18 2.15
C ALA A 153 -8.02 5.39 3.16
N GLY A 154 -7.80 5.57 4.48
CA GLY A 154 -8.69 4.97 5.47
C GLY A 154 -8.05 4.35 6.71
N ALA A 155 -6.78 4.60 7.01
CA ALA A 155 -6.16 4.12 8.24
C ALA A 155 -6.45 5.02 9.46
N ASN A 156 -6.68 6.34 9.24
CA ASN A 156 -6.91 7.31 10.31
C ASN A 156 -8.08 8.23 9.94
N ALA A 157 -9.27 7.96 10.49
CA ALA A 157 -10.45 8.78 10.25
C ALA A 157 -10.24 10.23 10.72
N ASP A 158 -9.66 10.39 11.90
CA ASP A 158 -9.28 11.70 12.45
C ASP A 158 -7.78 11.87 12.38
N ALA A 159 -7.32 12.94 11.76
CA ALA A 159 -5.91 13.26 11.62
C ALA A 159 -5.58 14.64 12.20
N LYS A 160 -4.30 14.84 12.56
CA LYS A 160 -3.75 16.14 12.94
C LYS A 160 -2.92 16.70 11.78
N PRO A 161 -2.74 18.04 11.68
CA PRO A 161 -1.95 18.63 10.61
C PRO A 161 -0.54 18.05 10.49
N GLU A 162 0.12 17.79 11.64
CA GLU A 162 1.47 17.21 11.68
C GLU A 162 1.50 15.76 11.13
N MET A 163 0.40 15.01 11.28
CA MET A 163 0.28 13.68 10.68
C MET A 163 0.20 13.78 9.16
N LEU A 164 -0.58 14.72 8.63
CA LEU A 164 -0.70 14.92 7.19
C LEU A 164 0.63 15.38 6.55
N VAL A 165 1.42 16.18 7.27
CA VAL A 165 2.80 16.51 6.83
C VAL A 165 3.65 15.23 6.75
N GLN A 166 3.56 14.33 7.73
CA GLN A 166 4.25 13.06 7.66
C GLN A 166 3.72 12.19 6.49
N PHE A 167 2.41 12.18 6.27
CA PHE A 167 1.80 11.47 5.14
C PHE A 167 2.33 11.97 3.79
N ALA A 168 2.56 13.27 3.64
CA ALA A 168 3.21 13.82 2.45
C ALA A 168 4.60 13.22 2.20
N HIS A 169 5.41 13.10 3.25
CA HIS A 169 6.73 12.44 3.16
C HIS A 169 6.61 10.94 2.87
N LEU A 170 5.66 10.24 3.50
CA LEU A 170 5.38 8.81 3.24
C LEU A 170 4.95 8.58 1.79
N GLY A 171 4.02 9.40 1.28
CA GLY A 171 3.55 9.32 -0.09
C GLY A 171 4.65 9.60 -1.12
N ALA A 172 5.49 10.61 -0.85
CA ALA A 172 6.65 10.92 -1.70
C ALA A 172 7.67 9.77 -1.72
N ALA A 173 7.96 9.15 -0.56
CA ALA A 173 8.82 7.97 -0.50
C ALA A 173 8.22 6.79 -1.30
N TYR A 174 6.92 6.58 -1.18
CA TYR A 174 6.23 5.52 -1.91
C TYR A 174 6.24 5.76 -3.42
N ALA A 175 5.92 6.97 -3.89
CA ALA A 175 5.95 7.32 -5.31
C ALA A 175 7.35 7.13 -5.93
N ARG A 176 8.41 7.45 -5.19
CA ARG A 176 9.80 7.19 -5.61
C ARG A 176 10.10 5.69 -5.70
N SER A 177 9.81 4.95 -4.64
CA SER A 177 10.19 3.53 -4.56
C SER A 177 9.36 2.64 -5.47
N ALA A 178 8.06 2.92 -5.62
CA ALA A 178 7.15 2.08 -6.40
C ALA A 178 7.07 2.47 -7.87
N PHE A 179 7.23 3.77 -8.20
CA PHE A 179 6.98 4.29 -9.55
C PHE A 179 8.18 5.01 -10.16
N GLY A 180 9.31 5.09 -9.44
CA GLY A 180 10.53 5.72 -9.95
C GLY A 180 10.42 7.25 -10.13
N VAL A 181 9.45 7.91 -9.49
CA VAL A 181 9.28 9.36 -9.60
C VAL A 181 10.34 10.06 -8.74
N GLU A 182 11.36 10.66 -9.33
CA GLU A 182 12.47 11.25 -8.58
C GLU A 182 12.04 12.39 -7.65
N ASN A 183 11.20 13.30 -8.13
CA ASN A 183 10.72 14.48 -7.40
C ASN A 183 9.19 14.51 -7.40
N PRO A 184 8.52 13.73 -6.52
CA PRO A 184 7.07 13.63 -6.51
C PRO A 184 6.41 14.98 -6.19
N ARG A 185 5.48 15.39 -7.06
CA ARG A 185 4.62 16.57 -6.88
C ARG A 185 3.54 16.21 -5.85
N VAL A 186 3.52 16.91 -4.75
CA VAL A 186 2.61 16.65 -3.62
C VAL A 186 1.56 17.75 -3.53
N ALA A 187 0.29 17.38 -3.36
CA ALA A 187 -0.80 18.34 -3.15
C ALA A 187 -1.70 17.94 -1.99
N MET A 188 -2.45 18.89 -1.45
CA MET A 188 -3.44 18.69 -0.41
C MET A 188 -4.84 18.63 -1.01
N LEU A 189 -5.61 17.58 -0.72
CA LEU A 189 -7.02 17.47 -1.15
C LEU A 189 -7.90 18.46 -0.37
N THR A 190 -8.60 19.31 -1.09
CA THR A 190 -9.50 20.33 -0.52
C THR A 190 -10.77 20.52 -1.37
N ILE A 191 -11.57 21.53 -1.03
CA ILE A 191 -12.80 21.93 -1.73
C ILE A 191 -12.60 23.10 -2.71
N GLY A 192 -11.36 23.50 -2.96
CA GLY A 192 -10.98 24.57 -3.88
C GLY A 192 -9.48 24.67 -4.00
N ALA A 193 -8.98 24.97 -5.19
CA ALA A 193 -7.54 25.02 -5.50
C ALA A 193 -6.82 26.24 -4.87
N GLU A 194 -7.56 27.31 -4.55
CA GLU A 194 -6.96 28.56 -4.07
C GLU A 194 -6.38 28.42 -2.65
N PRO A 195 -5.31 29.15 -2.33
CA PRO A 195 -4.77 29.21 -0.97
C PRO A 195 -5.83 29.60 0.07
N GLY A 196 -5.85 28.89 1.21
CA GLY A 196 -6.80 29.14 2.29
C GLY A 196 -8.15 28.41 2.16
N LYS A 197 -8.41 27.71 1.09
CA LYS A 197 -9.58 26.82 0.97
C LYS A 197 -9.44 25.58 1.85
N GLY A 198 -10.58 24.92 2.08
CA GLY A 198 -10.66 23.72 2.91
C GLY A 198 -11.06 23.99 4.36
N ASN A 199 -11.18 22.92 5.13
CA ASN A 199 -11.47 22.98 6.56
C ASN A 199 -10.23 23.41 7.37
N ARG A 200 -10.34 23.52 8.68
CA ARG A 200 -9.25 23.92 9.57
C ARG A 200 -8.02 22.99 9.44
N LEU A 201 -8.26 21.66 9.31
CA LEU A 201 -7.20 20.67 9.15
C LEU A 201 -6.42 20.91 7.86
N ALA A 202 -7.11 21.05 6.72
CA ALA A 202 -6.50 21.24 5.41
C ALA A 202 -5.69 22.54 5.35
N ARG A 203 -6.29 23.67 5.79
CA ARG A 203 -5.59 24.97 5.83
C ARG A 203 -4.31 24.92 6.66
N LYS A 204 -4.40 24.36 7.88
CA LYS A 204 -3.23 24.28 8.76
C LYS A 204 -2.15 23.34 8.21
N THR A 205 -2.55 22.26 7.57
CA THR A 205 -1.61 21.34 6.90
C THR A 205 -0.91 22.02 5.73
N ALA A 206 -1.66 22.74 4.87
CA ALA A 206 -1.08 23.46 3.73
C ALA A 206 -0.04 24.53 4.18
N GLU A 207 -0.32 25.27 5.27
CA GLU A 207 0.66 26.18 5.87
C GLU A 207 1.95 25.46 6.31
N LEU A 208 1.82 24.32 7.00
CA LEU A 208 2.96 23.53 7.46
C LEU A 208 3.75 22.92 6.30
N LEU A 209 3.08 22.42 5.25
CA LEU A 209 3.73 21.87 4.07
C LEU A 209 4.49 22.95 3.29
N THR A 210 3.90 24.14 3.13
CA THR A 210 4.56 25.30 2.50
C THR A 210 5.82 25.70 3.28
N ALA A 211 5.72 25.79 4.60
CA ALA A 211 6.85 26.13 5.45
C ALA A 211 7.94 25.04 5.39
N ALA A 212 7.58 23.78 5.45
CA ALA A 212 8.51 22.65 5.34
C ALA A 212 9.23 22.62 3.98
N ALA A 213 8.50 22.87 2.88
CA ALA A 213 9.06 22.93 1.54
C ALA A 213 10.09 24.08 1.39
N ALA A 214 9.86 25.24 2.04
CA ALA A 214 10.78 26.37 1.97
C ALA A 214 12.10 26.15 2.74
N GLN A 215 12.09 25.35 3.80
CA GLN A 215 13.20 25.25 4.78
C GLN A 215 14.02 23.97 4.66
N ALA A 216 13.52 22.94 3.96
CA ALA A 216 14.22 21.68 3.81
C ALA A 216 15.45 21.81 2.88
N PRO A 217 16.55 21.07 3.16
CA PRO A 217 17.63 20.89 2.21
C PRO A 217 17.12 20.35 0.89
N GLN A 218 17.72 20.75 -0.23
CA GLN A 218 17.23 20.45 -1.58
C GLN A 218 16.93 18.92 -1.81
N ALA A 219 17.79 18.03 -1.30
CA ALA A 219 17.62 16.58 -1.43
C ALA A 219 16.41 15.99 -0.67
N GLN A 220 15.82 16.75 0.27
CA GLN A 220 14.74 16.30 1.15
C GLN A 220 13.48 17.15 1.00
N ARG A 221 13.53 18.14 0.12
CA ARG A 221 12.45 19.09 -0.11
C ARG A 221 11.26 18.37 -0.75
N LEU A 222 10.06 18.62 -0.17
CA LEU A 222 8.81 18.24 -0.83
C LEU A 222 8.49 19.27 -1.92
N ASP A 223 8.16 18.80 -3.11
CA ASP A 223 7.61 19.63 -4.18
C ASP A 223 6.10 19.83 -3.92
N PHE A 224 5.77 20.67 -2.95
CA PHE A 224 4.39 20.96 -2.59
C PHE A 224 3.75 21.93 -3.58
N ARG A 225 2.70 21.50 -4.26
CA ARG A 225 1.98 22.22 -5.32
C ARG A 225 0.73 22.96 -4.85
N GLY A 226 0.46 22.97 -3.55
CA GLY A 226 -0.74 23.60 -3.01
C GLY A 226 -1.94 22.65 -2.93
N ASN A 227 -3.14 23.19 -3.19
CA ASN A 227 -4.40 22.48 -3.08
C ASN A 227 -4.81 21.86 -4.43
N VAL A 228 -5.53 20.72 -4.35
CA VAL A 228 -6.25 20.09 -5.47
C VAL A 228 -7.66 19.74 -5.04
N GLU A 229 -8.56 19.61 -6.00
CA GLU A 229 -9.96 19.23 -5.77
C GLU A 229 -10.22 17.76 -6.09
N GLY A 230 -11.42 17.27 -5.75
CA GLY A 230 -11.78 15.87 -5.98
C GLY A 230 -11.76 15.46 -7.46
N HIS A 231 -12.02 16.38 -8.38
CA HIS A 231 -11.98 16.08 -9.82
C HIS A 231 -10.54 15.95 -10.37
N ASP A 232 -9.54 16.51 -9.67
CA ASP A 232 -8.12 16.42 -10.05
C ASP A 232 -7.49 15.08 -9.67
N LEU A 233 -8.15 14.26 -8.83
CA LEU A 233 -7.61 12.97 -8.39
C LEU A 233 -7.23 12.04 -9.55
N LEU A 234 -7.90 12.15 -10.68
CA LEU A 234 -7.64 11.35 -11.88
C LEU A 234 -6.96 12.14 -13.01
N ALA A 235 -6.62 13.43 -12.79
CA ALA A 235 -6.01 14.29 -13.83
C ALA A 235 -4.53 13.96 -14.09
N GLY A 236 -3.80 13.42 -13.09
CA GLY A 236 -2.36 13.11 -13.22
C GLY A 236 -1.45 14.33 -13.16
N GLU A 237 -1.96 15.46 -12.67
CA GLU A 237 -1.18 16.71 -12.52
C GLU A 237 -0.23 16.65 -11.33
N VAL A 238 -0.53 15.82 -10.35
CA VAL A 238 0.29 15.57 -9.14
C VAL A 238 0.51 14.08 -8.93
N ASP A 239 1.60 13.74 -8.24
CA ASP A 239 1.99 12.35 -8.03
C ASP A 239 1.50 11.82 -6.67
N VAL A 240 1.26 12.73 -5.71
CA VAL A 240 0.79 12.40 -4.36
C VAL A 240 -0.29 13.40 -3.93
N VAL A 241 -1.44 12.88 -3.52
CA VAL A 241 -2.53 13.67 -2.93
C VAL A 241 -2.70 13.26 -1.47
N VAL A 242 -2.59 14.23 -0.56
CA VAL A 242 -2.66 14.01 0.89
C VAL A 242 -3.99 14.47 1.45
N THR A 243 -4.57 13.66 2.35
CA THR A 243 -5.81 13.99 3.07
C THR A 243 -5.89 13.18 4.37
N ASP A 244 -6.92 13.40 5.20
CA ASP A 244 -7.27 12.50 6.30
C ASP A 244 -7.93 11.22 5.76
N GLY A 245 -7.94 10.16 6.58
CA GLY A 245 -8.42 8.85 6.15
C GLY A 245 -9.94 8.79 5.95
N PHE A 246 -10.73 9.66 6.57
CA PHE A 246 -12.17 9.72 6.30
C PHE A 246 -12.42 10.29 4.90
N THR A 247 -11.87 11.46 4.62
CA THR A 247 -12.00 12.13 3.31
C THR A 247 -11.41 11.25 2.20
N GLY A 248 -10.23 10.67 2.43
CA GLY A 248 -9.56 9.82 1.45
C GLY A 248 -10.32 8.52 1.16
N ASN A 249 -10.89 7.87 2.17
CA ASN A 249 -11.71 6.68 1.95
C ASN A 249 -13.00 7.00 1.19
N VAL A 250 -13.67 8.12 1.51
CA VAL A 250 -14.84 8.57 0.76
C VAL A 250 -14.48 8.87 -0.70
N ALA A 251 -13.39 9.61 -0.93
CA ALA A 251 -12.92 9.94 -2.27
C ALA A 251 -12.58 8.66 -3.06
N LEU A 252 -11.82 7.73 -2.47
CA LEU A 252 -11.49 6.44 -3.08
C LEU A 252 -12.74 5.66 -3.47
N LYS A 253 -13.69 5.48 -2.55
CA LYS A 253 -14.93 4.72 -2.80
C LYS A 253 -15.83 5.40 -3.83
N SER A 254 -15.81 6.74 -3.89
CA SER A 254 -16.52 7.50 -4.94
C SER A 254 -15.90 7.28 -6.32
N VAL A 255 -14.57 7.29 -6.42
CA VAL A 255 -13.83 6.99 -7.66
C VAL A 255 -14.11 5.55 -8.11
N GLU A 256 -13.96 4.56 -7.21
CA GLU A 256 -14.25 3.15 -7.51
C GLU A 256 -15.69 2.95 -7.98
N GLY A 257 -16.66 3.60 -7.32
CA GLY A 257 -18.08 3.56 -7.68
C GLY A 257 -18.35 4.19 -9.06
N ALA A 258 -17.75 5.34 -9.33
CA ALA A 258 -17.89 6.04 -10.61
C ALA A 258 -17.28 5.23 -11.78
N VAL A 259 -16.09 4.65 -11.57
CA VAL A 259 -15.44 3.77 -12.55
C VAL A 259 -16.31 2.55 -12.84
N ARG A 260 -16.82 1.88 -11.79
CA ARG A 260 -17.72 0.72 -11.95
C ARG A 260 -18.96 1.08 -12.73
N PHE A 261 -19.67 2.13 -12.32
CA PHE A 261 -20.87 2.61 -13.01
C PHE A 261 -20.61 2.91 -14.49
N THR A 262 -19.52 3.60 -14.78
CA THR A 262 -19.15 3.93 -16.18
C THR A 262 -18.86 2.66 -16.99
N MET A 263 -18.13 1.69 -16.41
CA MET A 263 -17.80 0.43 -17.11
C MET A 263 -19.04 -0.42 -17.36
N ASP A 264 -19.99 -0.43 -16.43
CA ASP A 264 -21.28 -1.14 -16.59
C ASP A 264 -22.13 -0.48 -17.68
N ALA A 265 -22.21 0.85 -17.72
CA ALA A 265 -22.91 1.60 -18.76
C ALA A 265 -22.28 1.38 -20.16
N VAL A 266 -20.94 1.35 -20.25
CA VAL A 266 -20.24 1.01 -21.50
C VAL A 266 -20.56 -0.42 -21.93
N ALA A 267 -20.55 -1.39 -21.00
CA ALA A 267 -20.87 -2.79 -21.32
C ALA A 267 -22.32 -2.94 -21.79
N GLU A 268 -23.27 -2.26 -21.18
CA GLU A 268 -24.68 -2.22 -21.60
C GLU A 268 -24.81 -1.63 -23.01
N ALA A 269 -24.23 -0.48 -23.30
CA ALA A 269 -24.25 0.15 -24.62
C ALA A 269 -23.66 -0.80 -25.69
N MET A 270 -22.58 -1.50 -25.40
CA MET A 270 -21.91 -2.44 -26.29
C MET A 270 -22.66 -3.75 -26.52
N THR A 271 -23.66 -4.04 -25.72
CA THR A 271 -24.51 -5.24 -25.84
C THR A 271 -25.94 -4.90 -26.28
N SER A 272 -26.26 -3.63 -26.52
CA SER A 272 -27.63 -3.13 -26.76
C SER A 272 -28.26 -3.60 -28.08
N SER A 273 -27.46 -3.99 -29.08
CA SER A 273 -27.93 -4.46 -30.37
C SER A 273 -26.99 -5.52 -30.99
N THR A 274 -27.45 -6.22 -32.05
CA THR A 274 -26.59 -7.17 -32.79
C THR A 274 -25.38 -6.49 -33.44
N ALA A 275 -25.56 -5.27 -33.97
CA ALA A 275 -24.49 -4.46 -34.54
C ALA A 275 -23.49 -4.02 -33.47
N ALA A 276 -23.96 -3.58 -32.27
CA ALA A 276 -23.11 -3.24 -31.15
C ALA A 276 -22.29 -4.44 -30.66
N LYS A 277 -22.90 -5.63 -30.56
CA LYS A 277 -22.20 -6.90 -30.20
C LYS A 277 -21.12 -7.24 -31.22
N ALA A 278 -21.38 -7.12 -32.53
CA ALA A 278 -20.38 -7.37 -33.56
C ALA A 278 -19.22 -6.38 -33.47
N GLY A 279 -19.51 -5.06 -33.28
CA GLY A 279 -18.51 -4.03 -33.06
C GLY A 279 -17.65 -4.28 -31.80
N SER A 280 -18.27 -4.76 -30.71
CA SER A 280 -17.57 -5.08 -29.46
C SER A 280 -16.59 -6.24 -29.59
N LEU A 281 -16.89 -7.23 -30.42
CA LEU A 281 -15.99 -8.33 -30.74
C LEU A 281 -14.70 -7.82 -31.40
N LEU A 282 -14.82 -6.88 -32.34
CA LEU A 282 -13.68 -6.26 -33.01
C LEU A 282 -12.81 -5.43 -32.03
N GLN A 283 -13.43 -4.81 -31.03
CA GLN A 283 -12.76 -3.97 -30.03
C GLN A 283 -12.38 -4.71 -28.76
N ARG A 284 -12.56 -6.02 -28.69
CA ARG A 284 -12.37 -6.85 -27.47
C ARG A 284 -11.00 -6.66 -26.80
N LYS A 285 -9.94 -6.45 -27.59
CA LYS A 285 -8.59 -6.20 -27.08
C LYS A 285 -8.51 -4.84 -26.37
N ALA A 286 -8.93 -3.77 -27.06
CA ALA A 286 -8.92 -2.41 -26.54
C ALA A 286 -9.76 -2.26 -25.25
N LEU A 287 -10.92 -2.92 -25.22
CA LEU A 287 -11.78 -2.92 -24.04
C LEU A 287 -11.19 -3.67 -22.84
N ARG A 288 -10.51 -4.78 -23.06
CA ARG A 288 -9.76 -5.48 -22.02
C ARG A 288 -8.63 -4.63 -21.46
N GLU A 289 -7.89 -3.95 -22.33
CA GLU A 289 -6.81 -3.03 -21.94
C GLU A 289 -7.36 -1.83 -21.16
N LEU A 290 -8.49 -1.26 -21.58
CA LEU A 290 -9.17 -0.18 -20.86
C LEU A 290 -9.59 -0.65 -19.45
N ARG A 291 -10.27 -1.80 -19.36
CA ARG A 291 -10.68 -2.38 -18.09
C ARG A 291 -9.48 -2.64 -17.18
N GLY A 292 -8.40 -3.22 -17.70
CA GLY A 292 -7.18 -3.47 -16.93
C GLY A 292 -6.53 -2.19 -16.43
N ARG A 293 -6.57 -1.09 -17.20
CA ARG A 293 -6.05 0.21 -16.76
C ARG A 293 -6.88 0.87 -15.65
N LEU A 294 -8.20 0.64 -15.64
CA LEU A 294 -9.12 1.22 -14.66
C LEU A 294 -9.29 0.32 -13.42
N ASP A 295 -8.74 -0.88 -13.43
CA ASP A 295 -8.80 -1.82 -12.33
C ASP A 295 -7.82 -1.39 -11.22
N SER A 296 -8.33 -1.10 -10.04
CA SER A 296 -7.55 -0.75 -8.86
C SER A 296 -6.54 -1.84 -8.46
N ASP A 297 -6.86 -3.10 -8.76
CA ASP A 297 -5.97 -4.24 -8.49
C ASP A 297 -4.72 -4.26 -9.40
N THR A 298 -4.68 -3.42 -10.45
CA THR A 298 -3.53 -3.33 -11.38
C THR A 298 -2.25 -2.92 -10.66
N TYR A 299 -2.34 -2.09 -9.65
CA TYR A 299 -1.20 -1.62 -8.87
C TYR A 299 -0.88 -2.49 -7.65
N GLY A 300 -1.52 -3.65 -7.48
CA GLY A 300 -1.23 -4.63 -6.43
C GLY A 300 -1.91 -4.35 -5.08
N GLY A 301 -2.77 -3.33 -4.98
CA GLY A 301 -3.52 -3.02 -3.77
C GLY A 301 -3.04 -1.79 -3.01
N ALA A 302 -3.50 -1.65 -1.78
CA ALA A 302 -3.13 -0.56 -0.87
C ALA A 302 -1.89 -0.92 -0.04
N VAL A 303 -1.05 0.06 0.26
CA VAL A 303 0.16 -0.12 1.07
C VAL A 303 0.05 0.64 2.38
N LEU A 304 0.19 -0.05 3.50
CA LEU A 304 0.22 0.58 4.82
C LEU A 304 1.65 1.03 5.14
N LEU A 305 1.89 2.31 4.97
CA LEU A 305 3.20 2.95 5.11
C LEU A 305 3.49 3.35 6.56
N GLY A 306 4.77 3.39 6.93
CA GLY A 306 5.22 3.90 8.23
C GLY A 306 5.32 2.86 9.34
N LEU A 307 5.19 1.57 9.04
CA LEU A 307 5.39 0.46 9.98
C LEU A 307 6.81 -0.12 9.90
N ASN A 308 7.23 -0.85 10.94
CA ASN A 308 8.45 -1.66 10.92
C ASN A 308 8.21 -2.97 10.14
N GLY A 309 7.99 -2.86 8.82
CA GLY A 309 7.70 -3.92 7.88
C GLY A 309 6.73 -3.43 6.81
N SER A 310 6.83 -3.98 5.61
CA SER A 310 5.93 -3.65 4.50
C SER A 310 4.62 -4.44 4.64
N VAL A 311 3.49 -3.75 4.48
CA VAL A 311 2.15 -4.38 4.54
C VAL A 311 1.37 -3.95 3.30
N VAL A 312 0.98 -4.93 2.49
CA VAL A 312 0.16 -4.74 1.30
C VAL A 312 -1.21 -5.37 1.54
N ILE A 313 -2.25 -4.60 1.27
CA ILE A 313 -3.64 -5.01 1.46
C ILE A 313 -4.30 -5.02 0.08
N SER A 314 -4.62 -6.20 -0.43
CA SER A 314 -5.38 -6.31 -1.66
C SER A 314 -6.89 -6.27 -1.37
N HIS A 315 -7.71 -6.06 -2.40
CA HIS A 315 -9.16 -5.99 -2.24
C HIS A 315 -9.73 -7.34 -1.80
N GLY A 316 -10.77 -7.35 -0.94
CA GLY A 316 -11.39 -8.60 -0.48
C GLY A 316 -11.86 -9.53 -1.59
N ALA A 317 -12.32 -8.97 -2.70
CA ALA A 317 -12.72 -9.71 -3.91
C ALA A 317 -11.55 -10.09 -4.84
N SER A 318 -10.30 -9.85 -4.44
CA SER A 318 -9.11 -10.16 -5.25
C SER A 318 -9.02 -11.66 -5.57
N ARG A 319 -8.68 -11.94 -6.82
CA ARG A 319 -8.42 -13.31 -7.33
C ARG A 319 -6.93 -13.54 -7.50
N GLY A 320 -6.52 -14.76 -7.83
CA GLY A 320 -5.12 -15.17 -7.95
C GLY A 320 -4.20 -14.17 -8.67
N PRO A 321 -4.56 -13.61 -9.83
CA PRO A 321 -3.74 -12.59 -10.49
C PRO A 321 -3.55 -11.29 -9.69
N ALA A 322 -4.55 -10.87 -8.89
CA ALA A 322 -4.42 -9.69 -8.04
C ALA A 322 -3.54 -9.98 -6.81
N VAL A 323 -3.68 -11.17 -6.21
CA VAL A 323 -2.81 -11.63 -5.11
C VAL A 323 -1.35 -11.76 -5.57
N GLU A 324 -1.12 -12.26 -6.78
CA GLU A 324 0.22 -12.32 -7.40
C GLU A 324 0.81 -10.91 -7.52
N ARG A 325 0.06 -9.93 -8.06
CA ARG A 325 0.51 -8.53 -8.15
C ARG A 325 0.79 -7.91 -6.78
N ALA A 326 -0.03 -8.23 -5.76
CA ALA A 326 0.21 -7.77 -4.40
C ALA A 326 1.53 -8.33 -3.82
N CYS A 327 1.84 -9.60 -4.10
CA CYS A 327 3.11 -10.21 -3.72
C CYS A 327 4.29 -9.54 -4.44
N ARG A 328 4.16 -9.22 -5.73
CA ARG A 328 5.19 -8.47 -6.47
C ARG A 328 5.41 -7.09 -5.89
N LEU A 329 4.33 -6.32 -5.68
CA LEU A 329 4.43 -5.00 -5.06
C LEU A 329 5.15 -5.07 -3.71
N ALA A 330 4.77 -6.03 -2.85
CA ALA A 330 5.41 -6.23 -1.55
C ALA A 330 6.90 -6.56 -1.68
N HIS A 331 7.28 -7.39 -2.68
CA HIS A 331 8.66 -7.71 -3.00
C HIS A 331 9.42 -6.46 -3.43
N ASP A 332 8.91 -5.74 -4.43
CA ASP A 332 9.58 -4.60 -5.05
C ASP A 332 9.80 -3.46 -4.04
N LEU A 333 8.81 -3.15 -3.22
CA LEU A 333 8.91 -2.17 -2.14
C LEU A 333 9.99 -2.57 -1.11
N THR A 334 10.04 -3.84 -0.75
CA THR A 334 10.99 -4.32 0.25
C THR A 334 12.41 -4.39 -0.32
N ALA A 335 12.57 -4.89 -1.53
CA ALA A 335 13.85 -4.93 -2.25
C ALA A 335 14.37 -3.52 -2.57
N GLY A 336 13.47 -2.58 -2.90
CA GLY A 336 13.79 -1.16 -3.13
C GLY A 336 14.07 -0.36 -1.85
N GLY A 337 14.00 -0.97 -0.66
CA GLY A 337 14.38 -0.32 0.60
C GLY A 337 13.41 0.77 1.07
N ILE A 338 12.11 0.66 0.75
CA ILE A 338 11.11 1.68 1.13
C ILE A 338 11.15 2.05 2.61
N GLY A 339 11.42 1.08 3.49
CA GLY A 339 11.51 1.30 4.93
C GLY A 339 12.61 2.29 5.32
N GLU A 340 13.74 2.27 4.63
CA GLU A 340 14.86 3.19 4.85
C GLU A 340 14.57 4.57 4.23
N GLU A 341 14.01 4.63 3.04
CA GLU A 341 13.60 5.88 2.39
C GLU A 341 12.59 6.64 3.24
N VAL A 342 11.57 5.94 3.76
CA VAL A 342 10.58 6.51 4.69
C VAL A 342 11.26 7.05 5.95
N ARG A 343 12.13 6.27 6.59
CA ARG A 343 12.85 6.67 7.81
C ARG A 343 13.68 7.91 7.59
N SER A 344 14.46 7.94 6.52
CA SER A 344 15.31 9.08 6.15
C SER A 344 14.49 10.35 5.99
N ARG A 345 13.39 10.32 5.24
CA ARG A 345 12.54 11.49 4.98
C ARG A 345 11.83 12.02 6.22
N VAL A 346 11.25 11.13 7.04
CA VAL A 346 10.52 11.54 8.24
C VAL A 346 11.47 12.12 9.30
N GLN A 347 12.65 11.53 9.50
CA GLN A 347 13.65 12.06 10.43
C GLN A 347 14.14 13.45 10.00
N SER A 348 14.31 13.69 8.72
CA SER A 348 14.68 14.97 8.16
C SER A 348 13.61 16.04 8.37
N GLY A 349 12.36 15.70 8.10
CA GLY A 349 11.22 16.57 8.36
C GLY A 349 11.05 16.94 9.84
N ALA A 350 11.24 15.95 10.73
CA ALA A 350 11.19 16.17 12.17
C ALA A 350 12.30 17.12 12.69
N ARG A 351 13.52 17.01 12.16
CA ARG A 351 14.63 17.90 12.49
C ARG A 351 14.35 19.34 12.05
N SER A 352 13.79 19.53 10.86
CA SER A 352 13.39 20.86 10.36
C SER A 352 12.31 21.49 11.25
N ALA A 353 11.28 20.73 11.62
CA ALA A 353 10.21 21.20 12.51
C ALA A 353 10.71 21.52 13.93
N ARG A 354 11.70 20.78 14.47
CA ARG A 354 12.31 21.05 15.78
C ARG A 354 13.15 22.33 15.76
N ARG A 355 13.91 22.57 14.70
CA ARG A 355 14.65 23.84 14.51
C ARG A 355 13.71 25.05 14.49
N GLN A 356 12.52 24.91 13.88
CA GLN A 356 11.50 25.98 13.90
C GLN A 356 11.01 26.34 15.30
N ARG A 357 10.87 25.35 16.20
CA ARG A 357 10.40 25.58 17.58
C ARG A 357 11.47 26.23 18.48
N LEU A 358 12.74 26.02 18.19
CA LEU A 358 13.86 26.50 19.03
C LEU A 358 14.40 27.88 18.63
N GLY A 359 14.01 28.43 17.48
CA GLY A 359 14.51 29.74 16.99
C GLY A 359 16.01 29.71 16.61
N PRO A 360 16.54 30.80 16.00
CA PRO A 360 17.94 30.85 15.54
C PRO A 360 18.98 31.06 16.67
N GLY A 361 18.81 30.47 17.84
CA GLY A 361 19.72 30.62 19.01
C GLY A 361 19.74 29.45 19.99
N GLY A 362 19.00 28.38 19.75
CA GLY A 362 18.91 27.23 20.69
C GLY A 362 19.95 26.15 20.44
N GLU A 363 21.23 26.41 20.60
CA GLU A 363 22.22 25.35 20.82
C GLU A 363 22.14 24.90 22.27
N GLU A 364 21.75 23.61 22.49
CA GLU A 364 21.89 22.98 23.80
C GLU A 364 23.38 22.99 24.19
N GLN A 365 23.74 23.69 25.25
CA GLN A 365 25.01 23.47 25.92
C GLN A 365 25.04 22.03 26.47
N PRO A 366 26.09 21.25 26.23
CA PRO A 366 26.24 19.95 26.87
C PRO A 366 26.30 20.15 28.38
N ALA A 367 25.43 19.46 29.11
CA ALA A 367 25.48 19.36 30.56
C ALA A 367 26.83 18.75 30.96
N GLY A 368 27.62 19.53 31.71
CA GLY A 368 28.87 19.07 32.31
C GLY A 368 28.65 18.07 33.44
#